data_35653713fff147e0daa19c94bd7b3e45
#
_entry.id   35653713fff147e0daa19c94bd7b3e45
#
_cell.length_a   1.000
_cell.length_b   1.000
_cell.length_c   1.000
_cell.angle_alpha   90.00
_cell.angle_beta   90.00
_cell.angle_gamma   90.00
#
_symmetry.space_group_name_H-M   'P 1'
#
loop_
_entity.id
_entity.type
_entity.pdbx_description
1 polymer ?
#
loop_
_entity_poly.entity_id
_entity_poly.type
_entity_poly.pdbx_seq_one_letter_code
_entity_poly.pdbx_strand_id
1 'polypeptide(L)'
;LQEYLDKIYQSSNLEELESLRVELLGKKGLITAEFAKMREVEDKKAFAESLNAKKSAIEAALATKKEALQKEHILQEMRKDGVDVTAFNENVSTGALHPVMATMDRIIAYFVAQNFSVESGPLIESDFHNFEALNLPEFHPAREMQDTFYLKDMRLLRTHTSPVQVRTMLAKKPPIRMIAPGAVFRRDMDLTHTPMFHQVEGLVVEDGSHVGFAHLKHALTEFLRYMFGEVEVRFRPSFFPFTEPSAEVDISCIFCGGKGCRVCKNTGWLEVLGSGVVDPNVFEKVGYKNVSGYAFGLGVERFAMLLSRVPDLRSLFEGDIRLLEQFK
;
A
#
# COMPACT_ATOMS: atom_id res chain seq x y z
N LEU A 1 10.30 40.82 32.19
CA LEU A 1 10.59 39.42 31.86
C LEU A 1 9.60 38.50 32.62
N GLN A 2 9.48 38.67 33.94
CA GLN A 2 8.65 37.80 34.78
C GLN A 2 7.21 37.71 34.27
N GLU A 3 6.59 38.86 33.95
CA GLU A 3 5.23 38.92 33.43
C GLU A 3 5.02 38.09 32.14
N TYR A 4 6.01 38.06 31.27
CA TYR A 4 5.97 37.26 30.03
C TYR A 4 6.09 35.78 30.30
N LEU A 5 6.97 35.41 31.23
CA LEU A 5 7.11 34.01 31.67
C LEU A 5 5.83 33.50 32.32
N ASP A 6 5.20 34.31 33.16
CA ASP A 6 3.94 33.98 33.83
C ASP A 6 2.83 33.73 32.80
N LYS A 7 2.71 34.58 31.77
CA LYS A 7 1.74 34.39 30.67
C LYS A 7 1.99 33.10 29.89
N ILE A 8 3.25 32.77 29.61
CA ILE A 8 3.64 31.53 28.93
C ILE A 8 3.24 30.30 29.76
N TYR A 9 3.53 30.31 31.05
CA TYR A 9 3.18 29.20 31.95
C TYR A 9 1.67 29.04 32.19
N GLN A 10 0.91 30.13 32.11
CA GLN A 10 -0.54 30.10 32.27
C GLN A 10 -1.31 29.69 31.00
N SER A 11 -0.65 29.66 29.84
CA SER A 11 -1.32 29.23 28.58
C SER A 11 -1.90 27.82 28.71
N SER A 12 -3.12 27.63 28.22
CA SER A 12 -3.89 26.39 28.39
C SER A 12 -3.87 25.48 27.17
N ASN A 13 -3.49 25.98 26.02
CA ASN A 13 -3.46 25.24 24.76
C ASN A 13 -2.35 25.72 23.82
N LEU A 14 -2.08 24.92 22.78
CA LEU A 14 -1.02 25.18 21.81
C LEU A 14 -1.26 26.42 20.94
N GLU A 15 -2.51 26.78 20.67
CA GLU A 15 -2.87 27.96 19.86
C GLU A 15 -2.58 29.25 20.62
N GLU A 16 -2.92 29.27 21.90
CA GLU A 16 -2.62 30.38 22.83
C GLU A 16 -1.10 30.58 22.99
N LEU A 17 -0.35 29.45 23.14
CA LEU A 17 1.09 29.47 23.24
C LEU A 17 1.75 29.99 21.96
N GLU A 18 1.26 29.60 20.80
CA GLU A 18 1.75 30.08 19.51
C GLU A 18 1.44 31.59 19.30
N SER A 19 0.28 32.02 19.73
CA SER A 19 -0.09 33.45 19.69
C SER A 19 0.84 34.29 20.55
N LEU A 20 1.18 33.82 21.78
CA LEU A 20 2.16 34.46 22.66
C LEU A 20 3.58 34.44 22.04
N ARG A 21 3.96 33.38 21.38
CA ARG A 21 5.23 33.32 20.66
C ARG A 21 5.32 34.39 19.58
N VAL A 22 4.26 34.57 18.81
CA VAL A 22 4.20 35.61 17.75
C VAL A 22 4.20 37.00 18.33
N GLU A 23 3.48 37.24 19.43
CA GLU A 23 3.43 38.51 20.12
C GLU A 23 4.78 38.91 20.70
N LEU A 24 5.53 37.96 21.28
CA LEU A 24 6.81 38.23 21.93
C LEU A 24 7.99 38.25 20.96
N LEU A 25 8.07 37.24 20.07
CA LEU A 25 9.24 36.96 19.23
C LEU A 25 9.00 37.13 17.72
N GLY A 26 7.76 37.46 17.30
CA GLY A 26 7.43 37.69 15.90
C GLY A 26 8.19 38.88 15.27
N LYS A 27 8.07 39.04 13.96
CA LYS A 27 8.74 40.15 13.21
C LYS A 27 8.42 41.55 13.77
N LYS A 28 7.25 41.73 14.38
CA LYS A 28 6.79 42.96 15.07
C LYS A 28 6.60 42.73 16.57
N GLY A 29 7.17 41.63 17.10
CA GLY A 29 7.02 41.25 18.49
C GLY A 29 7.73 42.18 19.47
N LEU A 30 7.32 42.14 20.72
CA LEU A 30 7.77 43.07 21.78
C LEU A 30 9.29 43.03 21.94
N ILE A 31 9.91 41.85 21.99
CA ILE A 31 11.34 41.67 22.09
C ILE A 31 12.09 42.18 20.83
N THR A 32 11.49 41.92 19.66
CA THR A 32 12.07 42.42 18.40
C THR A 32 12.01 43.94 18.32
N ALA A 33 10.94 44.58 18.84
CA ALA A 33 10.82 46.02 18.93
C ALA A 33 11.81 46.63 19.92
N GLU A 34 12.10 45.94 21.04
CA GLU A 34 13.13 46.37 21.98
C GLU A 34 14.55 46.35 21.33
N PHE A 35 14.87 45.37 20.47
CA PHE A 35 16.10 45.36 19.69
C PHE A 35 16.25 46.57 18.75
N ALA A 36 15.14 47.11 18.22
CA ALA A 36 15.18 48.28 17.34
C ALA A 36 15.63 49.54 18.09
N LYS A 37 15.40 49.66 19.42
CA LYS A 37 15.80 50.75 20.28
C LYS A 37 17.30 50.70 20.64
N MET A 38 18.03 49.66 20.28
CA MET A 38 19.48 49.51 20.54
C MET A 38 20.30 50.65 19.92
N ARG A 39 19.76 51.40 18.95
CA ARG A 39 20.44 52.56 18.32
C ARG A 39 20.53 53.77 19.23
N GLU A 40 19.67 53.86 20.26
CA GLU A 40 19.50 55.02 21.14
C GLU A 40 20.21 54.85 22.49
N VAL A 41 20.85 53.71 22.74
CA VAL A 41 21.50 53.39 24.04
C VAL A 41 23.02 53.55 23.97
N GLU A 42 23.60 54.15 25.02
CA GLU A 42 25.05 54.43 25.11
C GLU A 42 25.88 53.14 25.20
N ASP A 43 25.47 52.17 25.98
CA ASP A 43 26.17 50.86 26.08
C ASP A 43 25.40 49.79 25.31
N LYS A 44 25.67 49.73 24.01
CA LYS A 44 25.02 48.79 23.08
C LYS A 44 25.36 47.31 23.39
N LYS A 45 26.53 47.02 23.97
CA LYS A 45 26.98 45.67 24.24
C LYS A 45 26.23 45.07 25.44
N ALA A 46 26.22 45.77 26.56
CA ALA A 46 25.50 45.32 27.75
C ALA A 46 23.98 45.25 27.52
N PHE A 47 23.44 46.15 26.74
CA PHE A 47 22.01 46.14 26.36
C PHE A 47 21.70 44.92 25.46
N ALA A 48 22.49 44.62 24.44
CA ALA A 48 22.31 43.46 23.59
C ALA A 48 22.46 42.14 24.36
N GLU A 49 23.38 42.01 25.28
CA GLU A 49 23.55 40.84 26.15
C GLU A 49 22.32 40.61 27.03
N SER A 50 21.77 41.67 27.64
CA SER A 50 20.58 41.60 28.47
C SER A 50 19.33 41.21 27.67
N LEU A 51 19.18 41.71 26.45
CA LEU A 51 18.08 41.37 25.55
C LEU A 51 18.18 39.95 25.01
N ASN A 52 19.38 39.50 24.67
CA ASN A 52 19.61 38.12 24.28
C ASN A 52 19.33 37.15 25.43
N ALA A 53 19.71 37.49 26.66
CA ALA A 53 19.35 36.67 27.82
C ALA A 53 17.85 36.61 28.04
N LYS A 54 17.11 37.74 27.90
CA LYS A 54 15.64 37.75 27.96
C LYS A 54 15.00 36.89 26.85
N LYS A 55 15.50 37.03 25.63
CA LYS A 55 15.02 36.24 24.48
C LYS A 55 15.24 34.74 24.70
N SER A 56 16.42 34.34 25.11
CA SER A 56 16.75 32.94 25.39
C SER A 56 15.90 32.35 26.52
N ALA A 57 15.62 33.12 27.57
CA ALA A 57 14.75 32.70 28.66
C ALA A 57 13.28 32.48 28.18
N ILE A 58 12.79 33.36 27.32
CA ILE A 58 11.43 33.24 26.72
C ILE A 58 11.36 32.03 25.79
N GLU A 59 12.37 31.83 24.92
CA GLU A 59 12.44 30.69 24.02
C GLU A 59 12.46 29.36 24.79
N ALA A 60 13.24 29.29 25.87
CA ALA A 60 13.30 28.12 26.74
C ALA A 60 11.96 27.85 27.42
N ALA A 61 11.29 28.87 27.95
CA ALA A 61 9.98 28.73 28.58
C ALA A 61 8.90 28.28 27.59
N LEU A 62 8.90 28.85 26.37
CA LEU A 62 7.98 28.42 25.28
C LEU A 62 8.20 26.97 24.89
N ALA A 63 9.46 26.53 24.76
CA ALA A 63 9.79 25.15 24.42
C ALA A 63 9.33 24.16 25.52
N THR A 64 9.62 24.47 26.78
CA THR A 64 9.20 23.65 27.92
C THR A 64 7.68 23.54 28.03
N LYS A 65 6.97 24.66 27.89
CA LYS A 65 5.50 24.66 27.95
C LYS A 65 4.87 23.94 26.78
N LYS A 66 5.42 24.10 25.59
CA LYS A 66 4.98 23.39 24.38
C LYS A 66 5.07 21.87 24.56
N GLU A 67 6.20 21.40 25.06
CA GLU A 67 6.42 19.97 25.34
C GLU A 67 5.43 19.44 26.38
N ALA A 68 5.18 20.22 27.45
CA ALA A 68 4.22 19.86 28.47
C ALA A 68 2.78 19.74 27.91
N LEU A 69 2.34 20.75 27.11
CA LEU A 69 1.01 20.73 26.48
C LEU A 69 0.86 19.61 25.45
N GLN A 70 1.91 19.30 24.67
CA GLN A 70 1.89 18.18 23.76
C GLN A 70 1.78 16.84 24.49
N LYS A 71 2.55 16.67 25.56
CA LYS A 71 2.47 15.48 26.41
C LYS A 71 1.10 15.29 27.05
N GLU A 72 0.52 16.39 27.54
CA GLU A 72 -0.84 16.37 28.11
C GLU A 72 -1.89 16.00 27.06
N HIS A 73 -1.80 16.57 25.86
CA HIS A 73 -2.69 16.24 24.74
C HIS A 73 -2.59 14.75 24.38
N ILE A 74 -1.38 14.22 24.25
CA ILE A 74 -1.15 12.78 23.97
C ILE A 74 -1.79 11.92 25.08
N LEU A 75 -1.57 12.28 26.35
CA LEU A 75 -2.16 11.54 27.48
C LEU A 75 -3.69 11.61 27.50
N GLN A 76 -4.29 12.74 27.09
CA GLN A 76 -5.75 12.88 26.96
C GLN A 76 -6.30 12.02 25.82
N GLU A 77 -5.63 12.00 24.67
CA GLU A 77 -6.01 11.11 23.56
C GLU A 77 -5.88 9.63 23.95
N MET A 78 -4.76 9.24 24.58
CA MET A 78 -4.58 7.87 25.10
C MET A 78 -5.66 7.48 26.12
N ARG A 79 -6.18 8.42 26.92
CA ARG A 79 -7.27 8.14 27.86
C ARG A 79 -8.63 7.99 27.17
N LYS A 80 -8.87 8.69 26.07
CA LYS A 80 -10.10 8.53 25.28
C LYS A 80 -10.17 7.15 24.62
N ASP A 81 -9.01 6.67 24.14
CA ASP A 81 -8.88 5.37 23.49
C ASP A 81 -8.53 4.23 24.45
N GLY A 82 -8.49 4.54 25.75
CA GLY A 82 -8.09 3.60 26.79
C GLY A 82 -9.09 2.46 26.93
N VAL A 83 -8.74 1.30 26.36
CA VAL A 83 -9.42 0.05 26.69
C VAL A 83 -8.96 -0.39 28.07
N ASP A 84 -9.90 -0.70 28.96
CA ASP A 84 -9.56 -1.29 30.25
C ASP A 84 -9.02 -2.71 30.08
N VAL A 85 -7.70 -2.81 30.02
CA VAL A 85 -6.99 -4.10 29.89
C VAL A 85 -7.07 -4.96 31.14
N THR A 86 -7.62 -4.42 32.24
CA THR A 86 -7.85 -5.18 33.48
C THR A 86 -9.24 -5.81 33.54
N ALA A 87 -10.13 -5.42 32.64
CA ALA A 87 -11.45 -6.02 32.53
C ALA A 87 -11.29 -7.49 32.06
N PHE A 88 -11.60 -8.39 32.97
CA PHE A 88 -11.54 -9.83 32.70
C PHE A 88 -12.63 -10.19 31.67
N ASN A 89 -12.23 -10.65 30.49
CA ASN A 89 -13.15 -11.17 29.50
C ASN A 89 -13.13 -12.71 29.55
N GLU A 90 -14.17 -13.31 30.13
CA GLU A 90 -14.34 -14.76 30.14
C GLU A 90 -14.67 -15.35 28.76
N ASN A 91 -14.95 -14.51 27.77
CA ASN A 91 -15.21 -15.00 26.43
C ASN A 91 -13.91 -15.49 25.79
N VAL A 92 -13.80 -16.80 25.66
CA VAL A 92 -12.77 -17.43 24.83
C VAL A 92 -12.96 -16.88 23.43
N SER A 93 -12.08 -15.97 23.01
CA SER A 93 -12.14 -15.43 21.65
C SER A 93 -11.84 -16.55 20.67
N THR A 94 -12.82 -16.90 19.87
CA THR A 94 -12.57 -17.74 18.70
C THR A 94 -11.59 -16.99 17.80
N GLY A 95 -10.56 -17.69 17.31
CA GLY A 95 -9.62 -17.11 16.36
C GLY A 95 -10.33 -16.62 15.08
N ALA A 96 -9.71 -15.72 14.34
CA ALA A 96 -10.18 -15.24 13.05
C ALA A 96 -9.13 -15.50 11.96
N LEU A 97 -9.59 -15.55 10.72
CA LEU A 97 -8.66 -15.61 9.58
C LEU A 97 -7.90 -14.29 9.46
N HIS A 98 -6.62 -14.40 9.15
CA HIS A 98 -5.81 -13.24 8.80
C HIS A 98 -6.46 -12.48 7.62
N PRO A 99 -6.52 -11.12 7.62
CA PRO A 99 -7.24 -10.35 6.57
C PRO A 99 -6.78 -10.67 5.16
N VAL A 100 -5.50 -10.94 4.94
CA VAL A 100 -4.96 -11.35 3.63
C VAL A 100 -5.53 -12.71 3.22
N MET A 101 -5.56 -13.68 4.14
CA MET A 101 -6.10 -15.02 3.86
C MET A 101 -7.61 -14.97 3.62
N ALA A 102 -8.36 -14.23 4.44
CA ALA A 102 -9.79 -14.03 4.24
C ALA A 102 -10.11 -13.38 2.90
N THR A 103 -9.29 -12.41 2.47
CA THR A 103 -9.41 -11.77 1.15
C THR A 103 -9.08 -12.74 0.03
N MET A 104 -8.04 -13.54 0.17
CA MET A 104 -7.64 -14.56 -0.81
C MET A 104 -8.73 -15.62 -0.97
N ASP A 105 -9.30 -16.12 0.13
CA ASP A 105 -10.40 -17.09 0.11
C ASP A 105 -11.64 -16.52 -0.58
N ARG A 106 -11.96 -15.24 -0.36
CA ARG A 106 -13.06 -14.57 -1.04
C ARG A 106 -12.82 -14.44 -2.55
N ILE A 107 -11.60 -14.15 -2.98
CA ILE A 107 -11.21 -14.12 -4.40
C ILE A 107 -11.33 -15.51 -5.01
N ILE A 108 -10.79 -16.53 -4.35
CA ILE A 108 -10.86 -17.93 -4.79
C ILE A 108 -12.32 -18.37 -4.94
N ALA A 109 -13.16 -18.12 -3.92
CA ALA A 109 -14.56 -18.48 -3.94
C ALA A 109 -15.31 -17.87 -5.13
N TYR A 110 -15.04 -16.60 -5.47
CA TYR A 110 -15.62 -15.95 -6.64
C TYR A 110 -15.26 -16.68 -7.93
N PHE A 111 -13.98 -16.94 -8.18
CA PHE A 111 -13.56 -17.56 -9.44
C PHE A 111 -13.97 -19.04 -9.53
N VAL A 112 -13.97 -19.77 -8.42
CA VAL A 112 -14.50 -21.15 -8.36
C VAL A 112 -15.99 -21.16 -8.75
N ALA A 113 -16.78 -20.20 -8.25
CA ALA A 113 -18.18 -20.04 -8.65
C ALA A 113 -18.37 -19.70 -10.15
N GLN A 114 -17.32 -19.15 -10.79
CA GLN A 114 -17.27 -18.89 -12.24
C GLN A 114 -16.62 -20.06 -13.03
N ASN A 115 -16.54 -21.25 -12.43
CA ASN A 115 -16.00 -22.47 -13.03
C ASN A 115 -14.50 -22.40 -13.37
N PHE A 116 -13.70 -21.67 -12.55
CA PHE A 116 -12.25 -21.73 -12.61
C PHE A 116 -11.71 -22.83 -11.70
N SER A 117 -10.74 -23.60 -12.17
CA SER A 117 -9.96 -24.51 -11.31
C SER A 117 -8.92 -23.72 -10.51
N VAL A 118 -8.62 -24.20 -9.30
CA VAL A 118 -7.54 -23.67 -8.49
C VAL A 118 -6.31 -24.54 -8.70
N GLU A 119 -5.26 -23.95 -9.25
CA GLU A 119 -4.02 -24.66 -9.55
C GLU A 119 -2.90 -24.16 -8.61
N SER A 120 -1.98 -25.05 -8.27
CA SER A 120 -0.85 -24.74 -7.40
C SER A 120 0.47 -25.18 -8.04
N GLY A 121 1.57 -24.58 -7.58
CA GLY A 121 2.91 -24.92 -8.07
C GLY A 121 3.99 -24.59 -7.05
N PRO A 122 5.23 -24.98 -7.30
CA PRO A 122 6.33 -24.80 -6.38
C PRO A 122 6.68 -23.31 -6.19
N LEU A 123 7.24 -22.97 -5.03
CA LEU A 123 7.77 -21.63 -4.76
C LEU A 123 9.14 -21.42 -5.41
N ILE A 124 9.92 -22.49 -5.54
CA ILE A 124 11.22 -22.46 -6.19
C ILE A 124 11.03 -22.94 -7.63
N GLU A 125 11.35 -22.06 -8.56
CA GLU A 125 11.11 -22.25 -9.99
C GLU A 125 12.39 -22.24 -10.80
N SER A 126 12.28 -22.82 -12.01
CA SER A 126 13.30 -22.65 -13.04
C SER A 126 13.10 -21.32 -13.75
N ASP A 127 14.16 -20.82 -14.34
CA ASP A 127 14.16 -19.66 -15.19
C ASP A 127 13.16 -19.77 -16.35
N PHE A 128 13.09 -20.96 -16.97
CA PHE A 128 12.14 -21.24 -18.05
C PHE A 128 10.69 -20.92 -17.66
N HIS A 129 10.22 -21.45 -16.52
CA HIS A 129 8.82 -21.26 -16.10
C HIS A 129 8.53 -19.83 -15.64
N ASN A 130 9.52 -19.19 -15.00
CA ASN A 130 9.29 -17.85 -14.43
C ASN A 130 9.48 -16.71 -15.43
N PHE A 131 10.26 -16.94 -16.49
CA PHE A 131 10.64 -15.89 -17.44
C PHE A 131 10.54 -16.32 -18.91
N GLU A 132 11.31 -17.33 -19.34
CA GLU A 132 11.46 -17.62 -20.75
C GLU A 132 10.13 -17.99 -21.44
N ALA A 133 9.34 -18.87 -20.82
CA ALA A 133 8.03 -19.27 -21.34
C ALA A 133 7.00 -18.14 -21.34
N LEU A 134 7.27 -17.04 -20.61
CA LEU A 134 6.44 -15.85 -20.52
C LEU A 134 6.95 -14.70 -21.42
N ASN A 135 7.65 -15.05 -22.49
CA ASN A 135 8.19 -14.08 -23.45
C ASN A 135 9.22 -13.10 -22.85
N LEU A 136 9.94 -13.54 -21.84
CA LEU A 136 11.02 -12.81 -21.15
C LEU A 136 12.35 -13.55 -21.38
N PRO A 137 13.02 -13.40 -22.53
CA PRO A 137 14.31 -14.04 -22.79
C PRO A 137 15.41 -13.45 -21.87
N GLU A 138 16.56 -14.13 -21.81
CA GLU A 138 17.66 -13.83 -20.87
C GLU A 138 18.07 -12.35 -20.81
N PHE A 139 18.08 -11.68 -21.96
CA PHE A 139 18.52 -10.29 -22.08
C PHE A 139 17.36 -9.28 -22.17
N HIS A 140 16.14 -9.66 -21.79
CA HIS A 140 14.99 -8.77 -21.86
C HIS A 140 15.07 -7.70 -20.76
N PRO A 141 14.90 -6.37 -21.09
CA PRO A 141 15.04 -5.28 -20.09
C PRO A 141 14.08 -5.39 -18.90
N ALA A 142 12.86 -5.92 -19.10
CA ALA A 142 11.90 -6.13 -18.04
C ALA A 142 12.34 -7.18 -16.99
N ARG A 143 13.36 -8.00 -17.31
CA ARG A 143 13.92 -9.00 -16.42
C ARG A 143 14.84 -8.38 -15.37
N GLU A 144 15.56 -7.32 -15.74
CA GLU A 144 16.42 -6.53 -14.84
C GLU A 144 15.61 -5.74 -13.82
N MET A 145 14.38 -5.35 -14.17
CA MET A 145 13.47 -4.61 -13.28
C MET A 145 12.85 -5.49 -12.18
N GLN A 146 13.00 -6.81 -12.28
CA GLN A 146 12.48 -7.73 -11.26
C GLN A 146 13.64 -8.17 -10.36
N ASP A 147 13.77 -7.50 -9.22
CA ASP A 147 14.67 -7.92 -8.15
C ASP A 147 14.34 -9.35 -7.70
N THR A 148 15.03 -10.32 -8.29
CA THR A 148 14.75 -11.76 -8.13
C THR A 148 15.69 -12.36 -7.09
N PHE A 149 15.16 -13.24 -6.23
CA PHE A 149 15.96 -14.07 -5.34
C PHE A 149 16.41 -15.34 -6.07
N TYR A 150 17.68 -15.40 -6.47
CA TYR A 150 18.30 -16.59 -7.06
C TYR A 150 18.94 -17.48 -6.00
N LEU A 151 18.80 -18.79 -6.17
CA LEU A 151 19.52 -19.80 -5.43
C LEU A 151 20.89 -20.08 -6.07
N LYS A 152 21.76 -20.82 -5.38
CA LYS A 152 23.11 -21.15 -5.86
C LYS A 152 23.12 -21.95 -7.16
N ASP A 153 22.08 -22.72 -7.42
CA ASP A 153 21.91 -23.58 -8.60
C ASP A 153 21.11 -22.87 -9.72
N MET A 154 21.02 -21.55 -9.68
CA MET A 154 20.31 -20.70 -10.65
C MET A 154 18.79 -20.91 -10.70
N ARG A 155 18.19 -21.73 -9.84
CA ARG A 155 16.76 -21.66 -9.58
C ARG A 155 16.44 -20.37 -8.81
N LEU A 156 15.19 -20.00 -8.78
CA LEU A 156 14.76 -18.75 -8.17
C LEU A 156 13.48 -18.92 -7.33
N LEU A 157 13.26 -18.01 -6.40
CA LEU A 157 11.95 -17.85 -5.80
C LEU A 157 11.04 -17.11 -6.80
N ARG A 158 9.89 -17.69 -7.12
CA ARG A 158 8.96 -17.14 -8.14
C ARG A 158 8.58 -15.70 -7.83
N THR A 159 8.65 -14.84 -8.82
CA THR A 159 8.37 -13.40 -8.72
C THR A 159 6.88 -13.06 -8.95
N HIS A 160 6.13 -14.01 -9.46
CA HIS A 160 4.70 -14.00 -9.72
C HIS A 160 4.16 -15.43 -9.76
N THR A 161 2.85 -15.61 -9.84
CA THR A 161 2.27 -16.95 -9.91
C THR A 161 2.08 -17.47 -11.34
N SER A 162 2.51 -16.72 -12.37
CA SER A 162 2.46 -17.14 -13.79
C SER A 162 3.19 -18.46 -14.11
N PRO A 163 4.26 -18.87 -13.39
CA PRO A 163 4.83 -20.22 -13.58
C PRO A 163 3.79 -21.34 -13.45
N VAL A 164 2.78 -21.16 -12.60
CA VAL A 164 1.69 -22.14 -12.46
C VAL A 164 0.85 -22.19 -13.73
N GLN A 165 0.61 -21.05 -14.39
CA GLN A 165 -0.09 -21.00 -15.68
C GLN A 165 0.71 -21.76 -16.75
N VAL A 166 2.02 -21.53 -16.83
CA VAL A 166 2.93 -22.27 -17.76
C VAL A 166 2.86 -23.76 -17.49
N ARG A 167 2.97 -24.19 -16.23
CA ARG A 167 2.88 -25.61 -15.85
C ARG A 167 1.57 -26.23 -16.22
N THR A 168 0.46 -25.50 -16.01
CA THR A 168 -0.88 -25.95 -16.36
C THR A 168 -1.03 -26.13 -17.87
N MET A 169 -0.55 -25.17 -18.66
CA MET A 169 -0.57 -25.25 -20.12
C MET A 169 0.30 -26.39 -20.67
N LEU A 170 1.44 -26.68 -20.03
CA LEU A 170 2.27 -27.83 -20.41
C LEU A 170 1.61 -29.18 -20.06
N ALA A 171 0.79 -29.24 -19.02
CA ALA A 171 0.17 -30.47 -18.53
C ALA A 171 -1.23 -30.74 -19.11
N LYS A 172 -1.96 -29.72 -19.49
CA LYS A 172 -3.38 -29.81 -19.95
C LYS A 172 -3.50 -29.28 -21.38
N LYS A 173 -4.62 -29.53 -22.00
CA LYS A 173 -5.01 -28.93 -23.29
C LYS A 173 -6.19 -27.98 -23.08
N PRO A 174 -6.37 -26.97 -23.95
CA PRO A 174 -7.58 -26.15 -23.91
C PRO A 174 -8.87 -27.01 -24.00
N PRO A 175 -10.00 -26.57 -23.44
CA PRO A 175 -10.17 -25.27 -22.76
C PRO A 175 -9.55 -25.25 -21.35
N ILE A 176 -8.94 -24.12 -20.97
CA ILE A 176 -8.37 -23.91 -19.63
C ILE A 176 -9.05 -22.69 -19.01
N ARG A 177 -9.51 -22.82 -17.77
CA ARG A 177 -9.96 -21.75 -16.89
C ARG A 177 -9.40 -22.01 -15.52
N MET A 178 -8.41 -21.23 -15.11
CA MET A 178 -7.71 -21.48 -13.84
C MET A 178 -7.36 -20.18 -13.14
N ILE A 179 -7.23 -20.28 -11.82
CA ILE A 179 -6.54 -19.30 -10.99
C ILE A 179 -5.37 -19.96 -10.26
N ALA A 180 -4.32 -19.19 -10.02
CA ALA A 180 -3.14 -19.59 -9.28
C ALA A 180 -2.92 -18.65 -8.08
N PRO A 181 -3.51 -18.96 -6.90
CA PRO A 181 -3.21 -18.24 -5.67
C PRO A 181 -1.88 -18.69 -5.08
N GLY A 182 -1.13 -17.76 -4.46
CA GLY A 182 0.05 -18.15 -3.71
C GLY A 182 1.03 -17.04 -3.41
N ALA A 183 2.01 -17.35 -2.56
CA ALA A 183 3.09 -16.45 -2.20
C ALA A 183 4.07 -16.26 -3.37
N VAL A 184 4.59 -15.05 -3.50
CA VAL A 184 5.58 -14.63 -4.48
C VAL A 184 6.65 -13.77 -3.80
N PHE A 185 7.81 -13.62 -4.45
CA PHE A 185 8.98 -13.03 -3.81
C PHE A 185 9.67 -12.03 -4.74
N ARG A 186 9.97 -10.84 -4.22
CA ARG A 186 10.73 -9.79 -4.92
C ARG A 186 11.69 -9.12 -3.95
N ARG A 187 12.88 -8.77 -4.42
CA ARG A 187 13.88 -8.03 -3.62
C ARG A 187 13.53 -6.54 -3.51
N ASP A 188 12.27 -6.26 -3.27
CA ASP A 188 11.75 -4.91 -3.12
C ASP A 188 11.25 -4.72 -1.69
N MET A 189 11.61 -3.61 -1.06
CA MET A 189 11.25 -3.31 0.33
C MET A 189 11.08 -1.81 0.54
N ASP A 190 9.82 -1.36 0.53
CA ASP A 190 9.46 0.02 0.87
C ASP A 190 8.17 0.07 1.71
N LEU A 191 7.56 1.24 1.83
CA LEU A 191 6.30 1.41 2.58
C LEU A 191 5.10 0.67 1.96
N THR A 192 5.20 0.23 0.71
CA THR A 192 4.13 -0.37 -0.09
C THR A 192 4.50 -1.75 -0.63
N HIS A 193 5.74 -2.19 -0.42
CA HIS A 193 6.28 -3.45 -0.90
C HIS A 193 6.94 -4.24 0.22
N THR A 194 6.73 -5.55 0.22
CA THR A 194 7.39 -6.52 1.11
C THR A 194 8.11 -7.57 0.28
N PRO A 195 9.21 -8.15 0.79
CA PRO A 195 9.95 -9.19 0.05
C PRO A 195 9.12 -10.43 -0.30
N MET A 196 8.07 -10.70 0.46
CA MET A 196 7.10 -11.75 0.22
C MET A 196 5.71 -11.15 0.28
N PHE A 197 4.87 -11.47 -0.69
CA PHE A 197 3.45 -11.10 -0.72
C PHE A 197 2.65 -12.19 -1.46
N HIS A 198 1.34 -12.03 -1.53
CA HIS A 198 0.46 -13.00 -2.18
C HIS A 198 -0.12 -12.44 -3.46
N GLN A 199 -0.17 -13.28 -4.48
CA GLN A 199 -0.86 -12.99 -5.73
C GLN A 199 -1.95 -14.03 -6.00
N VAL A 200 -2.97 -13.61 -6.74
CA VAL A 200 -3.85 -14.49 -7.49
C VAL A 200 -3.76 -14.08 -8.95
N GLU A 201 -3.33 -15.00 -9.79
CA GLU A 201 -3.37 -14.82 -11.23
C GLU A 201 -4.39 -15.76 -11.85
N GLY A 202 -5.01 -15.30 -12.92
CA GLY A 202 -5.99 -16.10 -13.67
C GLY A 202 -5.61 -16.23 -15.14
N LEU A 203 -5.95 -17.36 -15.71
CA LEU A 203 -5.74 -17.70 -17.12
C LEU A 203 -6.99 -18.34 -17.69
N VAL A 204 -7.41 -17.85 -18.85
CA VAL A 204 -8.41 -18.50 -19.71
C VAL A 204 -7.78 -18.75 -21.07
N VAL A 205 -7.87 -19.97 -21.57
CA VAL A 205 -7.42 -20.37 -22.92
C VAL A 205 -8.52 -21.18 -23.57
N GLU A 206 -8.85 -20.85 -24.79
CA GLU A 206 -9.86 -21.54 -25.61
C GLU A 206 -9.28 -21.85 -27.01
N ASP A 207 -9.80 -22.89 -27.64
CA ASP A 207 -9.45 -23.20 -29.02
C ASP A 207 -9.97 -22.12 -29.99
N GLY A 208 -9.18 -21.83 -31.02
CA GLY A 208 -9.53 -20.80 -32.01
C GLY A 208 -9.42 -19.37 -31.46
N SER A 209 -10.15 -18.45 -32.07
CA SER A 209 -10.12 -17.01 -31.75
C SER A 209 -11.36 -16.55 -30.98
N HIS A 210 -11.85 -17.37 -30.06
CA HIS A 210 -13.14 -17.12 -29.39
C HIS A 210 -13.04 -16.21 -28.18
N VAL A 211 -11.83 -16.02 -27.61
CA VAL A 211 -11.61 -15.26 -26.38
C VAL A 211 -10.70 -14.10 -26.64
N GLY A 212 -11.05 -12.91 -26.16
CA GLY A 212 -10.27 -11.70 -26.35
C GLY A 212 -10.53 -10.65 -25.27
N PHE A 213 -10.06 -9.45 -25.49
CA PHE A 213 -10.06 -8.35 -24.52
C PHE A 213 -11.46 -8.00 -23.98
N ALA A 214 -12.51 -8.12 -24.80
CA ALA A 214 -13.87 -7.85 -24.36
C ALA A 214 -14.33 -8.83 -23.26
N HIS A 215 -13.98 -10.11 -23.38
CA HIS A 215 -14.26 -11.13 -22.38
C HIS A 215 -13.50 -10.87 -21.08
N LEU A 216 -12.21 -10.52 -21.18
CA LEU A 216 -11.38 -10.09 -20.06
C LEU A 216 -12.00 -8.91 -19.33
N LYS A 217 -12.37 -7.87 -20.09
CA LYS A 217 -12.98 -6.65 -19.55
C LYS A 217 -14.27 -6.96 -18.77
N HIS A 218 -15.11 -7.79 -19.31
CA HIS A 218 -16.35 -8.21 -18.64
C HIS A 218 -16.04 -8.96 -17.35
N ALA A 219 -15.23 -10.01 -17.41
CA ALA A 219 -14.88 -10.84 -16.27
C ALA A 219 -14.31 -10.03 -15.11
N LEU A 220 -13.36 -9.12 -15.40
CA LEU A 220 -12.72 -8.28 -14.38
C LEU A 220 -13.67 -7.19 -13.85
N THR A 221 -14.53 -6.62 -14.68
CA THR A 221 -15.52 -5.63 -14.21
C THR A 221 -16.46 -6.25 -13.18
N GLU A 222 -17.00 -7.44 -13.47
CA GLU A 222 -17.89 -8.14 -12.55
C GLU A 222 -17.17 -8.61 -11.28
N PHE A 223 -15.94 -9.09 -11.40
CA PHE A 223 -15.10 -9.43 -10.25
C PHE A 223 -14.86 -8.23 -9.33
N LEU A 224 -14.48 -7.07 -9.89
CA LEU A 224 -14.20 -5.88 -9.10
C LEU A 224 -15.46 -5.32 -8.43
N ARG A 225 -16.62 -5.40 -9.07
CA ARG A 225 -17.90 -5.06 -8.46
C ARG A 225 -18.27 -6.02 -7.32
N TYR A 226 -18.02 -7.31 -7.48
CA TYR A 226 -18.20 -8.27 -6.39
C TYR A 226 -17.32 -7.96 -5.18
N MET A 227 -16.07 -7.55 -5.41
CA MET A 227 -15.11 -7.26 -4.32
C MET A 227 -15.38 -5.92 -3.64
N PHE A 228 -15.70 -4.87 -4.39
CA PHE A 228 -15.73 -3.49 -3.90
C PHE A 228 -17.12 -2.82 -3.95
N GLY A 229 -18.14 -3.51 -4.45
CA GLY A 229 -19.48 -2.97 -4.63
C GLY A 229 -19.60 -2.06 -5.85
N GLU A 230 -20.39 -1.01 -5.75
CA GLU A 230 -20.62 -0.05 -6.84
C GLU A 230 -19.39 0.83 -7.10
N VAL A 231 -18.50 0.34 -7.96
CA VAL A 231 -17.30 1.06 -8.42
C VAL A 231 -17.29 1.20 -9.93
N GLU A 232 -16.77 2.30 -10.41
CA GLU A 232 -16.40 2.45 -11.82
C GLU A 232 -15.09 1.75 -12.08
N VAL A 233 -14.99 1.03 -13.19
CA VAL A 233 -13.80 0.28 -13.59
C VAL A 233 -13.22 0.91 -14.87
N ARG A 234 -11.95 1.22 -14.85
CA ARG A 234 -11.21 1.80 -15.97
C ARG A 234 -10.05 0.90 -16.38
N PHE A 235 -9.91 0.67 -17.67
CA PHE A 235 -8.79 -0.04 -18.27
C PHE A 235 -7.86 0.98 -18.92
N ARG A 236 -6.61 1.03 -18.48
CA ARG A 236 -5.57 1.89 -19.08
C ARG A 236 -4.61 1.03 -19.90
N PRO A 237 -4.26 1.41 -21.13
CA PRO A 237 -3.21 0.72 -21.88
C PRO A 237 -1.91 0.62 -21.05
N SER A 238 -1.30 -0.55 -21.07
CA SER A 238 -0.04 -0.84 -20.38
C SER A 238 0.80 -1.80 -21.22
N PHE A 239 1.94 -2.18 -20.75
CA PHE A 239 2.82 -3.16 -21.37
C PHE A 239 3.23 -4.24 -20.40
N PHE A 240 2.96 -5.49 -20.79
CA PHE A 240 3.51 -6.69 -20.15
C PHE A 240 4.06 -7.62 -21.24
N PRO A 241 5.26 -8.21 -21.07
CA PRO A 241 5.90 -9.03 -22.13
C PRO A 241 5.08 -10.23 -22.61
N PHE A 242 4.19 -10.71 -21.73
CA PHE A 242 3.41 -11.93 -21.94
C PHE A 242 1.96 -11.67 -22.41
N THR A 243 1.58 -10.41 -22.61
CA THR A 243 0.23 -10.04 -23.08
C THR A 243 0.27 -8.89 -24.09
N GLU A 244 -0.60 -8.95 -25.13
CA GLU A 244 -0.83 -7.90 -26.13
C GLU A 244 -2.26 -8.03 -26.70
N PRO A 245 -3.14 -7.03 -26.51
CA PRO A 245 -2.96 -5.82 -25.73
C PRO A 245 -2.94 -6.07 -24.22
N SER A 246 -2.18 -5.23 -23.51
CA SER A 246 -2.10 -5.21 -22.05
C SER A 246 -2.85 -4.03 -21.45
N ALA A 247 -3.37 -4.18 -20.27
CA ALA A 247 -4.04 -3.11 -19.53
C ALA A 247 -3.82 -3.22 -18.02
N GLU A 248 -3.55 -2.09 -17.40
CA GLU A 248 -3.75 -1.89 -15.97
C GLU A 248 -5.19 -1.54 -15.69
N VAL A 249 -5.73 -2.06 -14.59
CA VAL A 249 -7.14 -1.86 -14.22
C VAL A 249 -7.24 -1.06 -12.95
N ASP A 250 -7.98 0.03 -13.04
CA ASP A 250 -8.25 0.93 -11.93
C ASP A 250 -9.73 0.85 -11.53
N ILE A 251 -10.00 1.07 -10.25
CA ILE A 251 -11.35 1.32 -9.72
C ILE A 251 -11.47 2.77 -9.26
N SER A 252 -12.69 3.32 -9.33
CA SER A 252 -12.97 4.59 -8.66
C SER A 252 -12.63 4.48 -7.17
N CYS A 253 -11.99 5.51 -6.63
CA CYS A 253 -11.49 5.45 -5.26
C CYS A 253 -12.63 5.25 -4.26
N ILE A 254 -12.61 4.12 -3.56
CA ILE A 254 -13.64 3.73 -2.58
C ILE A 254 -13.68 4.63 -1.33
N PHE A 255 -12.62 5.42 -1.08
CA PHE A 255 -12.55 6.32 0.07
C PHE A 255 -13.17 7.69 -0.20
N CYS A 256 -13.12 8.18 -1.44
CA CYS A 256 -13.63 9.50 -1.81
C CYS A 256 -14.69 9.47 -2.91
N GLY A 257 -15.13 8.30 -3.35
CA GLY A 257 -16.12 8.17 -4.43
C GLY A 257 -15.66 8.82 -5.74
N GLY A 258 -14.37 8.71 -6.09
CA GLY A 258 -13.81 9.29 -7.31
C GLY A 258 -13.47 10.79 -7.26
N LYS A 259 -13.75 11.49 -6.15
CA LYS A 259 -13.56 12.96 -6.05
C LYS A 259 -12.09 13.40 -5.91
N GLY A 260 -11.20 12.49 -5.55
CA GLY A 260 -9.80 12.76 -5.24
C GLY A 260 -9.59 12.88 -3.73
N CYS A 261 -8.55 12.20 -3.22
CA CYS A 261 -8.12 12.26 -1.82
C CYS A 261 -6.64 11.87 -1.70
N ARG A 262 -6.09 11.95 -0.49
CA ARG A 262 -4.70 11.58 -0.21
C ARG A 262 -4.38 10.13 -0.61
N VAL A 263 -5.32 9.18 -0.42
CA VAL A 263 -5.12 7.75 -0.72
C VAL A 263 -4.94 7.52 -2.22
N CYS A 264 -5.77 8.15 -3.05
CA CYS A 264 -5.66 8.07 -4.51
C CYS A 264 -4.74 9.15 -5.12
N LYS A 265 -3.94 9.87 -4.30
CA LYS A 265 -3.07 10.96 -4.74
C LYS A 265 -3.82 12.02 -5.57
N ASN A 266 -5.06 12.32 -5.19
CA ASN A 266 -6.00 13.25 -5.84
C ASN A 266 -6.42 12.85 -7.26
N THR A 267 -6.12 11.64 -7.73
CA THR A 267 -6.51 11.18 -9.08
C THR A 267 -7.97 10.72 -9.15
N GLY A 268 -8.58 10.34 -8.03
CA GLY A 268 -9.89 9.70 -7.97
C GLY A 268 -9.88 8.21 -8.29
N TRP A 269 -8.72 7.63 -8.65
CA TRP A 269 -8.58 6.24 -9.10
C TRP A 269 -7.56 5.47 -8.30
N LEU A 270 -7.78 4.16 -8.15
CA LEU A 270 -6.89 3.22 -7.49
C LEU A 270 -6.58 2.07 -8.45
N GLU A 271 -5.32 1.92 -8.82
CA GLU A 271 -4.86 0.76 -9.57
C GLU A 271 -4.93 -0.49 -8.69
N VAL A 272 -5.52 -1.57 -9.21
CA VAL A 272 -5.77 -2.79 -8.45
C VAL A 272 -5.19 -4.05 -9.08
N LEU A 273 -5.06 -4.13 -10.40
CA LEU A 273 -4.54 -5.32 -11.09
C LEU A 273 -4.01 -5.02 -12.50
N GLY A 274 -3.16 -5.92 -12.99
CA GLY A 274 -2.71 -5.96 -14.38
C GLY A 274 -3.42 -7.07 -15.17
N SER A 275 -3.57 -6.90 -16.48
CA SER A 275 -4.30 -7.85 -17.32
C SER A 275 -3.95 -7.70 -18.81
N GLY A 276 -4.30 -8.69 -19.61
CA GLY A 276 -4.16 -8.60 -21.06
C GLY A 276 -4.59 -9.86 -21.80
N VAL A 277 -4.61 -9.77 -23.11
CA VAL A 277 -4.73 -10.94 -24.00
C VAL A 277 -3.38 -11.61 -24.06
N VAL A 278 -3.33 -12.91 -23.90
CA VAL A 278 -2.06 -13.66 -23.90
C VAL A 278 -1.35 -13.54 -25.25
N ASP A 279 -0.07 -13.19 -25.20
CA ASP A 279 0.77 -13.08 -26.41
C ASP A 279 0.92 -14.45 -27.08
N PRO A 280 0.77 -14.56 -28.40
CA PRO A 280 0.95 -15.81 -29.16
C PRO A 280 2.28 -16.51 -28.88
N ASN A 281 3.36 -15.79 -28.64
CA ASN A 281 4.67 -16.35 -28.31
C ASN A 281 4.64 -17.19 -27.02
N VAL A 282 3.80 -16.83 -26.04
CA VAL A 282 3.61 -17.63 -24.81
C VAL A 282 2.97 -18.97 -25.15
N PHE A 283 1.98 -18.99 -26.04
CA PHE A 283 1.33 -20.22 -26.49
C PHE A 283 2.28 -21.11 -27.31
N GLU A 284 3.11 -20.51 -28.15
CA GLU A 284 4.13 -21.25 -28.93
C GLU A 284 5.15 -21.95 -28.02
N LYS A 285 5.59 -21.30 -26.93
CA LYS A 285 6.53 -21.86 -25.96
C LYS A 285 6.00 -23.10 -25.23
N VAL A 286 4.67 -23.21 -25.07
CA VAL A 286 4.00 -24.36 -24.47
C VAL A 286 3.44 -25.35 -25.51
N GLY A 287 3.70 -25.11 -26.80
CA GLY A 287 3.32 -26.00 -27.92
C GLY A 287 1.86 -25.87 -28.37
N TYR A 288 1.17 -24.81 -28.00
CA TYR A 288 -0.20 -24.55 -28.43
C TYR A 288 -0.25 -23.87 -29.80
N LYS A 289 -1.25 -24.22 -30.59
CA LYS A 289 -1.52 -23.62 -31.91
C LYS A 289 -2.99 -23.35 -32.04
N ASN A 290 -3.33 -22.26 -32.71
CA ASN A 290 -4.70 -21.86 -32.98
C ASN A 290 -5.57 -21.76 -31.70
N VAL A 291 -5.07 -21.05 -30.73
CA VAL A 291 -5.74 -20.77 -29.45
C VAL A 291 -5.80 -19.27 -29.20
N SER A 292 -6.73 -18.86 -28.36
CA SER A 292 -6.81 -17.49 -27.84
C SER A 292 -7.02 -17.56 -26.33
N GLY A 293 -6.60 -16.51 -25.62
CA GLY A 293 -6.73 -16.48 -24.18
C GLY A 293 -6.46 -15.11 -23.59
N TYR A 294 -6.82 -14.95 -22.33
CA TYR A 294 -6.49 -13.78 -21.54
C TYR A 294 -5.96 -14.18 -20.18
N ALA A 295 -5.17 -13.30 -19.60
CA ALA A 295 -4.63 -13.46 -18.26
C ALA A 295 -4.77 -12.16 -17.44
N PHE A 296 -4.77 -12.31 -16.13
CA PHE A 296 -4.78 -11.20 -15.19
C PHE A 296 -4.03 -11.59 -13.92
N GLY A 297 -3.53 -10.58 -13.18
CA GLY A 297 -2.84 -10.79 -11.92
C GLY A 297 -3.08 -9.65 -10.94
N LEU A 298 -3.35 -10.01 -9.68
CA LEU A 298 -3.61 -9.06 -8.59
C LEU A 298 -2.82 -9.42 -7.34
N GLY A 299 -2.40 -8.39 -6.59
CA GLY A 299 -1.80 -8.53 -5.26
C GLY A 299 -2.88 -8.58 -4.20
N VAL A 300 -2.94 -9.69 -3.44
CA VAL A 300 -3.99 -9.93 -2.44
C VAL A 300 -3.93 -8.90 -1.31
N GLU A 301 -2.73 -8.52 -0.87
CA GLU A 301 -2.54 -7.50 0.17
C GLU A 301 -3.13 -6.16 -0.23
N ARG A 302 -3.01 -5.79 -1.50
CA ARG A 302 -3.60 -4.55 -2.01
C ARG A 302 -5.11 -4.55 -1.83
N PHE A 303 -5.77 -5.66 -2.14
CA PHE A 303 -7.21 -5.84 -1.92
C PHE A 303 -7.54 -5.86 -0.43
N ALA A 304 -6.78 -6.60 0.38
CA ALA A 304 -6.98 -6.66 1.83
C ALA A 304 -6.88 -5.27 2.48
N MET A 305 -5.84 -4.50 2.13
CA MET A 305 -5.68 -3.12 2.61
C MET A 305 -6.87 -2.22 2.24
N LEU A 306 -7.33 -2.30 1.01
CA LEU A 306 -8.45 -1.47 0.54
C LEU A 306 -9.76 -1.87 1.23
N LEU A 307 -10.06 -3.16 1.33
CA LEU A 307 -11.28 -3.68 1.95
C LEU A 307 -11.31 -3.43 3.46
N SER A 308 -10.18 -3.63 4.13
CA SER A 308 -10.05 -3.49 5.58
C SER A 308 -9.61 -2.09 6.03
N ARG A 309 -9.38 -1.17 5.09
CA ARG A 309 -8.90 0.20 5.35
C ARG A 309 -7.60 0.27 6.13
N VAL A 310 -6.72 -0.72 5.97
CA VAL A 310 -5.39 -0.75 6.58
C VAL A 310 -4.46 0.16 5.79
N PRO A 311 -3.86 1.18 6.39
CA PRO A 311 -3.09 2.19 5.66
C PRO A 311 -1.65 1.77 5.34
N ASP A 312 -1.11 0.79 6.06
CA ASP A 312 0.28 0.34 5.95
C ASP A 312 0.35 -1.17 5.74
N LEU A 313 0.95 -1.58 4.63
CA LEU A 313 1.10 -3.00 4.26
C LEU A 313 1.87 -3.80 5.33
N ARG A 314 2.90 -3.18 5.93
CA ARG A 314 3.78 -3.84 6.91
C ARG A 314 3.02 -4.34 8.12
N SER A 315 2.00 -3.62 8.54
CA SER A 315 1.17 -4.00 9.70
C SER A 315 0.47 -5.35 9.51
N LEU A 316 0.22 -5.79 8.26
CA LEU A 316 -0.32 -7.11 7.95
C LEU A 316 0.71 -8.24 8.13
N PHE A 317 2.01 -7.93 8.27
CA PHE A 317 3.09 -8.90 8.40
C PHE A 317 3.80 -8.84 9.76
N GLU A 318 3.58 -7.79 10.56
CA GLU A 318 4.20 -7.60 11.87
C GLU A 318 3.62 -8.51 12.97
N GLY A 319 2.46 -9.12 12.74
CA GLY A 319 1.83 -10.03 13.70
C GLY A 319 1.28 -9.31 14.95
N ASP A 320 0.97 -8.02 14.87
CA ASP A 320 0.39 -7.28 15.99
C ASP A 320 -1.02 -7.79 16.30
N ILE A 321 -1.16 -8.43 17.46
CA ILE A 321 -2.42 -9.02 17.92
C ILE A 321 -3.52 -7.95 18.01
N ARG A 322 -3.21 -6.73 18.42
CA ARG A 322 -4.19 -5.63 18.55
C ARG A 322 -4.79 -5.24 17.20
N LEU A 323 -4.01 -5.34 16.12
CA LEU A 323 -4.52 -5.18 14.77
C LEU A 323 -5.37 -6.37 14.36
N LEU A 324 -4.85 -7.60 14.54
CA LEU A 324 -5.52 -8.83 14.10
C LEU A 324 -6.84 -9.07 14.83
N GLU A 325 -6.95 -8.65 16.08
CA GLU A 325 -8.20 -8.75 16.87
C GLU A 325 -9.35 -7.91 16.32
N GLN A 326 -9.07 -6.89 15.50
CA GLN A 326 -10.09 -6.07 14.85
C GLN A 326 -10.81 -6.78 13.69
N PHE A 327 -10.33 -7.94 13.28
CA PHE A 327 -10.87 -8.71 12.15
C PHE A 327 -11.64 -9.97 12.59
N LYS A 328 -12.02 -10.04 13.87
CA LYS A 328 -12.85 -11.15 14.42
C LYS A 328 -14.30 -11.03 14.00
#